data_efc6a88a05e465ac158e994b6e89a58f
#
_entry.id   efc6a88a05e465ac158e994b6e89a58f
#
_cell.length_a   1.000
_cell.length_b   1.000
_cell.length_c   1.000
_cell.angle_alpha   90.00
_cell.angle_beta   90.00
_cell.angle_gamma   90.00
#
_symmetry.space_group_name_H-M   'P 1'
#
loop_
_entity.id
_entity.type
_entity.pdbx_description
1 polymer ?
#
loop_
_entity_poly.entity_id
_entity_poly.type
_entity_poly.pdbx_seq_one_letter_code
_entity_poly.pdbx_strand_id
1 'polypeptide(L)'
;MKSLHKIILFALLPLMGACSGMLDIEPHSAVSPTVVGSDDIEALRIGMYNKVQEGPTYYSYIAFDLFGGELMTSTGRPIDLINSLSNALHTFVSSQWNGYYKALLQVNNVMSIAEGLADSPTRNRVLGECRYFRAYIYLCLVTRFGDVPVLRQNTQAKVSRDPASMAWELVEEDLDAASGFLNGLSADSFYYVSPAAVTA
;
A
#
# COMPACT_ATOMS: atom_id res chain seq x y z
N MET A 1 -9.13 -14.41 64.42
CA MET A 1 -9.78 -14.10 63.15
C MET A 1 -9.13 -12.96 62.35
N LYS A 2 -8.73 -11.84 62.98
CA LYS A 2 -8.12 -10.69 62.26
C LYS A 2 -6.74 -10.98 61.62
N SER A 3 -5.97 -11.95 62.15
CA SER A 3 -4.64 -12.33 61.63
C SER A 3 -4.76 -13.20 60.36
N LEU A 4 -5.76 -14.07 60.28
CA LEU A 4 -5.98 -14.96 59.13
C LEU A 4 -6.37 -14.18 57.85
N HIS A 5 -7.16 -13.10 58.00
CA HIS A 5 -7.53 -12.24 56.88
C HIS A 5 -6.34 -11.47 56.29
N LYS A 6 -5.36 -11.08 57.14
CA LYS A 6 -4.13 -10.40 56.67
C LYS A 6 -3.22 -11.35 55.88
N ILE A 7 -3.15 -12.62 56.30
CA ILE A 7 -2.34 -13.64 55.59
C ILE A 7 -2.97 -13.98 54.23
N ILE A 8 -4.30 -14.10 54.14
CA ILE A 8 -5.01 -14.34 52.90
C ILE A 8 -4.88 -13.16 51.94
N LEU A 9 -4.95 -11.92 52.45
CA LEU A 9 -4.79 -10.71 51.65
C LEU A 9 -3.37 -10.58 51.09
N PHE A 10 -2.34 -10.98 51.81
CA PHE A 10 -0.95 -10.95 51.39
C PHE A 10 -0.59 -12.06 50.40
N ALA A 11 -1.29 -13.20 50.46
CA ALA A 11 -1.12 -14.32 49.54
C ALA A 11 -1.81 -14.08 48.17
N LEU A 12 -2.79 -13.16 48.07
CA LEU A 12 -3.46 -12.80 46.80
C LEU A 12 -2.73 -11.72 46.00
N LEU A 13 -1.80 -10.96 46.57
CA LEU A 13 -1.08 -9.90 45.84
C LEU A 13 -0.19 -10.38 44.68
N PRO A 14 0.51 -11.51 44.73
CA PRO A 14 1.35 -11.95 43.61
C PRO A 14 0.57 -12.52 42.42
N LEU A 15 -0.72 -12.79 42.56
CA LEU A 15 -1.54 -13.30 41.47
C LEU A 15 -2.00 -12.24 40.45
N MET A 16 -1.84 -10.96 40.75
CA MET A 16 -2.24 -9.88 39.80
C MET A 16 -1.12 -9.46 38.83
N GLY A 17 0.10 -9.96 38.99
CA GLY A 17 1.24 -9.62 38.15
C GLY A 17 1.53 -10.60 37.00
N ALA A 18 0.80 -11.71 36.92
CA ALA A 18 1.19 -12.83 36.01
C ALA A 18 0.64 -12.77 34.58
N CYS A 19 -0.12 -11.75 34.23
CA CYS A 19 -0.80 -11.72 32.92
C CYS A 19 -0.28 -10.68 31.90
N SER A 20 0.78 -9.93 32.20
CA SER A 20 1.25 -8.90 31.25
C SER A 20 1.98 -9.47 30.02
N GLY A 21 2.55 -10.65 30.09
CA GLY A 21 3.24 -11.28 28.94
C GLY A 21 2.37 -12.18 28.06
N MET A 22 1.16 -12.53 28.50
CA MET A 22 0.25 -13.42 27.72
C MET A 22 -0.59 -12.67 26.65
N LEU A 23 -0.57 -11.34 26.69
CA LEU A 23 -1.31 -10.50 25.73
C LEU A 23 -0.43 -10.02 24.57
N ASP A 24 0.86 -10.29 24.60
CA ASP A 24 1.80 -9.99 23.52
C ASP A 24 1.81 -11.15 22.50
N ILE A 25 0.64 -11.43 21.94
CA ILE A 25 0.52 -12.39 20.84
C ILE A 25 0.87 -11.64 19.58
N GLU A 26 2.09 -11.85 19.07
CA GLU A 26 2.42 -11.42 17.71
C GLU A 26 1.46 -12.12 16.73
N PRO A 27 0.77 -11.38 15.86
CA PRO A 27 -0.14 -11.99 14.91
C PRO A 27 0.67 -12.89 13.95
N HIS A 28 0.47 -14.19 14.01
CA HIS A 28 1.13 -15.16 13.12
C HIS A 28 0.80 -14.97 11.63
N SER A 29 -0.13 -14.09 11.31
CA SER A 29 -0.56 -13.78 9.93
C SER A 29 -0.06 -12.42 9.41
N ALA A 30 0.66 -11.64 10.23
CA ALA A 30 1.24 -10.37 9.82
C ALA A 30 2.68 -10.28 10.32
N VAL A 31 3.61 -9.98 9.42
CA VAL A 31 5.01 -9.74 9.80
C VAL A 31 5.06 -8.38 10.51
N SER A 32 5.46 -8.38 11.79
CA SER A 32 5.65 -7.14 12.53
C SER A 32 6.83 -6.37 11.91
N PRO A 33 6.69 -5.06 11.63
CA PRO A 33 7.78 -4.25 11.07
C PRO A 33 9.07 -4.27 11.89
N THR A 34 8.97 -4.60 13.18
CA THR A 34 10.11 -4.63 14.10
C THR A 34 10.94 -5.92 14.02
N VAL A 35 10.46 -6.95 13.32
CA VAL A 35 11.11 -8.28 13.24
C VAL A 35 11.59 -8.58 11.82
N VAL A 36 11.33 -7.69 10.85
CA VAL A 36 11.70 -7.91 9.45
C VAL A 36 13.20 -7.76 9.26
N GLY A 37 13.86 -8.87 8.95
CA GLY A 37 15.26 -8.90 8.53
C GLY A 37 15.44 -8.68 7.03
N SER A 38 16.72 -8.62 6.61
CA SER A 38 17.07 -8.53 5.18
C SER A 38 16.50 -9.68 4.35
N ASP A 39 16.30 -10.84 4.96
CA ASP A 39 15.84 -12.07 4.29
C ASP A 39 14.32 -12.03 4.02
N ASP A 40 13.57 -11.23 4.80
CA ASP A 40 12.12 -11.11 4.68
C ASP A 40 11.68 -10.06 3.64
N ILE A 41 12.58 -9.15 3.26
CA ILE A 41 12.24 -8.02 2.38
C ILE A 41 11.78 -8.50 0.99
N GLU A 42 12.29 -9.63 0.51
CA GLU A 42 11.88 -10.19 -0.76
C GLU A 42 10.44 -10.72 -0.72
N ALA A 43 10.03 -11.35 0.38
CA ALA A 43 8.64 -11.76 0.59
C ALA A 43 7.69 -10.56 0.64
N LEU A 44 8.10 -9.48 1.30
CA LEU A 44 7.34 -8.23 1.33
C LEU A 44 7.24 -7.57 -0.05
N ARG A 45 8.33 -7.59 -0.82
CA ARG A 45 8.38 -7.14 -2.21
C ARG A 45 7.35 -7.87 -3.07
N ILE A 46 7.32 -9.21 -3.03
CA ILE A 46 6.33 -10.03 -3.76
C ILE A 46 4.91 -9.70 -3.30
N GLY A 47 4.70 -9.57 -2.00
CA GLY A 47 3.41 -9.15 -1.43
C GLY A 47 2.94 -7.77 -1.93
N MET A 48 3.87 -6.83 -2.11
CA MET A 48 3.59 -5.51 -2.68
C MET A 48 3.12 -5.62 -4.15
N TYR A 49 3.82 -6.39 -4.99
CA TYR A 49 3.41 -6.64 -6.38
C TYR A 49 1.98 -7.20 -6.44
N ASN A 50 1.67 -8.20 -5.61
CA ASN A 50 0.33 -8.77 -5.54
C ASN A 50 -0.72 -7.69 -5.19
N LYS A 51 -0.43 -6.81 -4.23
CA LYS A 51 -1.36 -5.76 -3.83
C LYS A 51 -1.53 -4.66 -4.89
N VAL A 52 -0.48 -4.34 -5.62
CA VAL A 52 -0.58 -3.40 -6.75
C VAL A 52 -1.40 -4.00 -7.89
N GLN A 53 -1.27 -5.31 -8.15
CA GLN A 53 -2.09 -6.01 -9.15
C GLN A 53 -3.56 -6.14 -8.72
N GLU A 54 -3.83 -6.47 -7.46
CA GLU A 54 -5.18 -6.60 -6.92
C GLU A 54 -5.87 -5.25 -6.73
N GLY A 55 -5.12 -4.22 -6.32
CA GLY A 55 -5.65 -2.94 -5.85
C GLY A 55 -6.45 -2.20 -6.92
N PRO A 56 -5.89 -1.94 -8.09
CA PRO A 56 -6.59 -1.29 -9.19
C PRO A 56 -7.65 -2.16 -9.83
N THR A 57 -7.54 -3.44 -9.66
CA THR A 57 -8.39 -4.55 -10.13
C THR A 57 -9.01 -4.44 -11.52
N TYR A 58 -9.47 -5.61 -11.95
CA TYR A 58 -10.27 -5.92 -13.13
C TYR A 58 -11.24 -4.81 -13.60
N TYR A 59 -11.80 -4.02 -12.70
CA TYR A 59 -12.71 -2.94 -13.06
C TYR A 59 -12.01 -1.64 -13.48
N SER A 60 -10.75 -1.46 -13.18
CA SER A 60 -10.06 -0.19 -13.39
C SER A 60 -9.83 0.09 -14.88
N TYR A 61 -9.23 -0.84 -15.62
CA TYR A 61 -9.02 -0.68 -17.06
C TYR A 61 -10.33 -0.78 -17.85
N ILE A 62 -11.22 -1.71 -17.48
CA ILE A 62 -12.54 -1.85 -18.13
C ILE A 62 -13.36 -0.57 -17.97
N ALA A 63 -13.36 0.06 -16.79
CA ALA A 63 -14.15 1.28 -16.57
C ALA A 63 -13.75 2.41 -17.50
N PHE A 64 -12.46 2.59 -17.79
CA PHE A 64 -11.98 3.63 -18.71
C PHE A 64 -12.38 3.36 -20.14
N ASP A 65 -12.22 2.15 -20.61
CA ASP A 65 -12.61 1.76 -21.98
C ASP A 65 -14.12 1.85 -22.18
N LEU A 66 -14.90 1.60 -21.12
CA LEU A 66 -16.35 1.82 -21.16
C LEU A 66 -16.73 3.30 -21.21
N PHE A 67 -16.06 4.16 -20.44
CA PHE A 67 -16.27 5.61 -20.52
C PHE A 67 -15.79 6.19 -21.86
N GLY A 68 -14.70 5.67 -22.39
CA GLY A 68 -14.15 6.04 -23.70
C GLY A 68 -14.99 5.56 -24.87
N GLY A 69 -15.93 4.63 -24.64
CA GLY A 69 -16.75 4.04 -25.70
C GLY A 69 -16.03 2.98 -26.54
N GLU A 70 -14.85 2.55 -26.11
CA GLU A 70 -14.07 1.50 -26.81
C GLU A 70 -14.58 0.10 -26.49
N LEU A 71 -15.22 -0.07 -25.32
CA LEU A 71 -15.87 -1.30 -24.92
C LEU A 71 -17.39 -1.12 -24.78
N MET A 72 -18.11 -2.20 -25.07
CA MET A 72 -19.54 -2.33 -24.82
C MET A 72 -19.78 -3.54 -23.91
N THR A 73 -20.84 -3.48 -23.09
CA THR A 73 -21.28 -4.64 -22.32
C THR A 73 -22.53 -5.23 -22.93
N SER A 74 -22.57 -6.56 -23.00
CA SER A 74 -23.77 -7.32 -23.44
C SER A 74 -24.72 -7.62 -22.28
N THR A 75 -24.30 -7.39 -21.04
CA THR A 75 -25.08 -7.62 -19.82
C THR A 75 -25.28 -6.31 -19.08
N GLY A 76 -26.46 -6.04 -18.56
CA GLY A 76 -26.92 -4.76 -18.04
C GLY A 76 -26.18 -4.14 -16.83
N ARG A 77 -25.00 -4.62 -16.52
CA ARG A 77 -24.01 -4.00 -15.65
C ARG A 77 -22.86 -3.56 -16.55
N PRO A 78 -22.32 -2.58 -16.48
CA PRO A 78 -22.15 -1.21 -16.09
C PRO A 78 -22.66 -0.21 -17.15
N ILE A 79 -23.89 -0.35 -17.59
CA ILE A 79 -24.53 0.57 -18.55
C ILE A 79 -24.42 2.04 -18.12
N ASP A 80 -24.43 2.28 -16.80
CA ASP A 80 -24.29 3.62 -16.23
C ASP A 80 -22.93 4.26 -16.55
N LEU A 81 -21.86 3.45 -16.68
CA LEU A 81 -20.53 3.93 -17.09
C LEU A 81 -20.55 4.33 -18.58
N ILE A 82 -21.16 3.53 -19.44
CA ILE A 82 -21.29 3.82 -20.86
C ILE A 82 -22.09 5.11 -21.08
N ASN A 83 -23.16 5.30 -20.30
CA ASN A 83 -24.02 6.46 -20.38
C ASN A 83 -23.50 7.67 -19.61
N SER A 84 -22.28 7.60 -19.04
CA SER A 84 -21.68 8.66 -18.21
C SER A 84 -22.56 9.07 -17.01
N LEU A 85 -23.37 8.16 -16.48
CA LEU A 85 -24.26 8.35 -15.34
C LEU A 85 -23.63 7.98 -14.00
N SER A 86 -22.32 7.75 -13.97
CA SER A 86 -21.61 7.38 -12.75
C SER A 86 -21.56 8.54 -11.75
N ASN A 87 -21.56 8.21 -10.48
CA ASN A 87 -21.36 9.15 -9.38
C ASN A 87 -20.34 8.60 -8.38
N ALA A 88 -19.95 9.40 -7.39
CA ALA A 88 -18.94 9.02 -6.39
C ALA A 88 -19.29 7.77 -5.56
N LEU A 89 -20.57 7.39 -5.49
CA LEU A 89 -21.04 6.19 -4.78
C LEU A 89 -21.10 4.96 -5.71
N HIS A 90 -20.86 5.14 -7.00
CA HIS A 90 -20.88 4.03 -7.94
C HIS A 90 -19.81 2.98 -7.56
N THR A 91 -20.19 1.71 -7.52
CA THR A 91 -19.33 0.62 -7.03
C THR A 91 -17.98 0.56 -7.75
N PHE A 92 -17.95 0.78 -9.07
CA PHE A 92 -16.71 0.79 -9.84
C PHE A 92 -15.79 1.96 -9.43
N VAL A 93 -16.34 3.15 -9.26
CA VAL A 93 -15.59 4.34 -8.85
C VAL A 93 -15.02 4.16 -7.44
N SER A 94 -15.86 3.75 -6.49
CA SER A 94 -15.43 3.52 -5.10
C SER A 94 -14.45 2.35 -4.97
N SER A 95 -14.61 1.29 -5.78
CA SER A 95 -13.67 0.16 -5.79
C SER A 95 -12.30 0.56 -6.30
N GLN A 96 -12.22 1.38 -7.35
CA GLN A 96 -10.96 1.91 -7.84
C GLN A 96 -10.25 2.78 -6.79
N TRP A 97 -10.97 3.75 -6.22
CA TRP A 97 -10.45 4.61 -5.16
C TRP A 97 -9.86 3.79 -4.01
N ASN A 98 -10.66 2.89 -3.47
CA ASN A 98 -10.24 2.03 -2.37
C ASN A 98 -9.10 1.08 -2.75
N GLY A 99 -9.11 0.56 -3.97
CA GLY A 99 -8.07 -0.31 -4.49
C GLY A 99 -6.71 0.37 -4.55
N TYR A 100 -6.64 1.59 -5.10
CA TYR A 100 -5.40 2.37 -5.17
C TYR A 100 -4.85 2.70 -3.80
N TYR A 101 -5.69 3.16 -2.86
CA TYR A 101 -5.22 3.49 -1.51
C TYR A 101 -4.82 2.26 -0.69
N LYS A 102 -5.44 1.09 -0.92
CA LYS A 102 -4.97 -0.18 -0.33
C LYS A 102 -3.61 -0.60 -0.88
N ALA A 103 -3.38 -0.44 -2.18
CA ALA A 103 -2.08 -0.70 -2.79
C ALA A 103 -1.03 0.28 -2.26
N LEU A 104 -1.36 1.58 -2.19
CA LEU A 104 -0.49 2.62 -1.65
C LEU A 104 -0.08 2.35 -0.19
N LEU A 105 -1.02 1.90 0.64
CA LEU A 105 -0.74 1.50 2.02
C LEU A 105 0.38 0.44 2.07
N GLN A 106 0.29 -0.58 1.22
CA GLN A 106 1.29 -1.64 1.18
C GLN A 106 2.63 -1.14 0.62
N VAL A 107 2.61 -0.33 -0.45
CA VAL A 107 3.82 0.27 -1.03
C VAL A 107 4.56 1.12 0.01
N ASN A 108 3.86 2.02 0.70
CA ASN A 108 4.45 2.85 1.74
C ASN A 108 4.98 2.03 2.93
N ASN A 109 4.32 0.92 3.29
CA ASN A 109 4.77 0.02 4.34
C ASN A 109 6.09 -0.66 3.96
N VAL A 110 6.16 -1.25 2.77
CA VAL A 110 7.38 -1.91 2.28
C VAL A 110 8.52 -0.91 2.14
N MET A 111 8.24 0.29 1.62
CA MET A 111 9.22 1.37 1.49
C MET A 111 9.81 1.75 2.85
N SER A 112 8.96 1.99 3.85
CA SER A 112 9.40 2.36 5.20
C SER A 112 10.28 1.28 5.84
N ILE A 113 9.95 0.00 5.63
CA ILE A 113 10.78 -1.12 6.11
C ILE A 113 12.12 -1.14 5.38
N ALA A 114 12.12 -1.03 4.05
CA ALA A 114 13.32 -1.04 3.25
C ALA A 114 14.25 0.14 3.59
N GLU A 115 13.71 1.33 3.87
CA GLU A 115 14.49 2.50 4.30
C GLU A 115 15.27 2.25 5.60
N GLY A 116 14.74 1.41 6.50
CA GLY A 116 15.39 1.02 7.74
C GLY A 116 16.50 -0.04 7.61
N LEU A 117 16.63 -0.70 6.45
CA LEU A 117 17.64 -1.74 6.24
C LEU A 117 19.00 -1.14 5.84
N ALA A 118 20.06 -1.93 6.07
CA ALA A 118 21.40 -1.61 5.59
C ALA A 118 21.44 -1.52 4.05
N ASP A 119 22.32 -0.68 3.52
CA ASP A 119 22.47 -0.53 2.07
C ASP A 119 22.88 -1.85 1.40
N SER A 120 22.14 -2.21 0.36
CA SER A 120 22.36 -3.43 -0.41
C SER A 120 21.65 -3.34 -1.77
N PRO A 121 22.11 -4.10 -2.78
CA PRO A 121 21.42 -4.15 -4.09
C PRO A 121 19.94 -4.55 -3.98
N THR A 122 19.61 -5.49 -3.10
CA THR A 122 18.22 -5.92 -2.85
C THR A 122 17.39 -4.80 -2.27
N ARG A 123 17.90 -4.11 -1.22
CA ARG A 123 17.23 -2.93 -0.64
C ARG A 123 16.99 -1.85 -1.69
N ASN A 124 18.00 -1.52 -2.47
CA ASN A 124 17.90 -0.46 -3.47
C ASN A 124 16.89 -0.83 -4.56
N ARG A 125 16.85 -2.09 -4.98
CA ARG A 125 15.81 -2.59 -5.89
C ARG A 125 14.41 -2.40 -5.31
N VAL A 126 14.18 -2.83 -4.08
CA VAL A 126 12.88 -2.70 -3.42
C VAL A 126 12.47 -1.24 -3.29
N LEU A 127 13.38 -0.35 -2.91
CA LEU A 127 13.11 1.09 -2.84
C LEU A 127 12.75 1.68 -4.21
N GLY A 128 13.49 1.31 -5.25
CA GLY A 128 13.21 1.76 -6.62
C GLY A 128 11.83 1.29 -7.10
N GLU A 129 11.47 0.05 -6.85
CA GLU A 129 10.15 -0.50 -7.19
C GLU A 129 9.01 0.14 -6.38
N CYS A 130 9.22 0.40 -5.08
CA CYS A 130 8.25 1.11 -4.25
C CYS A 130 8.00 2.53 -4.79
N ARG A 131 9.06 3.27 -5.14
CA ARG A 131 8.96 4.60 -5.74
C ARG A 131 8.21 4.56 -7.06
N TYR A 132 8.55 3.64 -7.94
CA TYR A 132 7.85 3.44 -9.21
C TYR A 132 6.35 3.14 -9.01
N PHE A 133 5.99 2.22 -8.12
CA PHE A 133 4.60 1.89 -7.87
C PHE A 133 3.82 3.02 -7.21
N ARG A 134 4.45 3.80 -6.34
CA ARG A 134 3.80 4.99 -5.77
C ARG A 134 3.52 6.02 -6.86
N ALA A 135 4.47 6.30 -7.73
CA ALA A 135 4.28 7.16 -8.89
C ALA A 135 3.15 6.66 -9.80
N TYR A 136 3.14 5.38 -10.14
CA TYR A 136 2.08 4.76 -10.94
C TYR A 136 0.70 4.89 -10.30
N ILE A 137 0.59 4.63 -9.00
CA ILE A 137 -0.68 4.75 -8.27
C ILE A 137 -1.16 6.21 -8.30
N TYR A 138 -0.28 7.20 -8.06
CA TYR A 138 -0.65 8.61 -8.11
C TYR A 138 -0.95 9.10 -9.52
N LEU A 139 -0.24 8.64 -10.53
CA LEU A 139 -0.60 8.88 -11.93
C LEU A 139 -2.04 8.43 -12.22
N CYS A 140 -2.39 7.22 -11.78
CA CYS A 140 -3.74 6.71 -11.94
C CYS A 140 -4.77 7.50 -11.12
N LEU A 141 -4.45 7.88 -9.90
CA LEU A 141 -5.35 8.64 -9.03
C LEU A 141 -5.60 10.05 -9.58
N VAL A 142 -4.54 10.79 -9.90
CA VAL A 142 -4.68 12.19 -10.34
C VAL A 142 -5.35 12.32 -11.69
N THR A 143 -5.06 11.42 -12.63
CA THR A 143 -5.70 11.44 -13.96
C THR A 143 -7.19 11.09 -13.90
N ARG A 144 -7.63 10.36 -12.89
CA ARG A 144 -9.01 9.86 -12.75
C ARG A 144 -9.87 10.70 -11.82
N PHE A 145 -9.27 11.24 -10.75
CA PHE A 145 -10.00 11.88 -9.66
C PHE A 145 -9.62 13.35 -9.47
N GLY A 146 -8.61 13.85 -10.19
CA GLY A 146 -8.11 15.22 -9.98
C GLY A 146 -7.42 15.38 -8.62
N ASP A 147 -7.94 16.25 -7.78
CA ASP A 147 -7.45 16.48 -6.42
C ASP A 147 -7.62 15.21 -5.57
N VAL A 148 -6.56 14.76 -4.94
CA VAL A 148 -6.50 13.52 -4.14
C VAL A 148 -5.64 13.71 -2.89
N PRO A 149 -5.88 12.98 -1.79
CA PRO A 149 -4.96 12.96 -0.66
C PRO A 149 -3.57 12.46 -1.07
N VAL A 150 -2.52 13.25 -0.85
CA VAL A 150 -1.13 12.90 -1.16
C VAL A 150 -0.44 12.34 0.09
N LEU A 151 -0.33 11.03 0.17
CA LEU A 151 0.20 10.30 1.33
C LEU A 151 1.61 9.80 1.04
N ARG A 152 2.62 10.52 1.50
CA ARG A 152 4.04 10.10 1.39
C ARG A 152 4.40 8.97 2.35
N GLN A 153 3.59 8.80 3.40
CA GLN A 153 3.70 7.74 4.41
C GLN A 153 2.31 7.35 4.90
N ASN A 154 2.20 6.19 5.53
CA ASN A 154 0.94 5.73 6.07
C ASN A 154 0.49 6.58 7.26
N THR A 155 -0.80 6.87 7.33
CA THR A 155 -1.42 7.61 8.43
C THR A 155 -2.81 7.06 8.74
N GLN A 156 -3.20 7.14 10.00
CA GLN A 156 -4.58 6.88 10.43
C GLN A 156 -5.39 8.16 10.58
N ALA A 157 -4.76 9.32 10.39
CA ALA A 157 -5.45 10.59 10.45
C ALA A 157 -6.40 10.75 9.26
N LYS A 158 -7.52 11.41 9.50
CA LYS A 158 -8.41 11.82 8.42
C LYS A 158 -7.75 12.98 7.65
N VAL A 159 -7.48 12.77 6.38
CA VAL A 159 -6.81 13.74 5.51
C VAL A 159 -7.79 14.33 4.50
N SER A 160 -7.57 15.58 4.11
CA SER A 160 -8.27 16.24 3.03
C SER A 160 -7.64 15.87 1.68
N ARG A 161 -8.27 16.28 0.59
CA ARG A 161 -7.65 16.25 -0.74
C ARG A 161 -6.64 17.38 -0.86
N ASP A 162 -5.53 17.08 -1.50
CA ASP A 162 -4.52 18.05 -1.91
C ASP A 162 -4.75 18.43 -3.38
N PRO A 163 -4.28 19.59 -3.84
CA PRO A 163 -4.32 19.97 -5.24
C PRO A 163 -3.63 18.93 -6.14
N ALA A 164 -4.19 18.70 -7.32
CA ALA A 164 -3.64 17.75 -8.30
C ALA A 164 -2.16 18.00 -8.63
N SER A 165 -1.70 19.26 -8.60
CA SER A 165 -0.29 19.61 -8.80
C SER A 165 0.65 18.91 -7.82
N MET A 166 0.25 18.76 -6.56
CA MET A 166 1.07 18.07 -5.55
C MET A 166 1.19 16.56 -5.84
N ALA A 167 0.16 15.95 -6.42
CA ALA A 167 0.24 14.56 -6.86
C ALA A 167 1.17 14.42 -8.08
N TRP A 168 1.13 15.34 -9.02
CA TRP A 168 2.05 15.37 -10.17
C TRP A 168 3.51 15.58 -9.74
N GLU A 169 3.77 16.51 -8.83
CA GLU A 169 5.09 16.71 -8.24
C GLU A 169 5.63 15.43 -7.59
N LEU A 170 4.78 14.71 -6.83
CA LEU A 170 5.18 13.43 -6.23
C LEU A 170 5.46 12.35 -7.28
N VAL A 171 4.69 12.30 -8.38
CA VAL A 171 4.93 11.36 -9.49
C VAL A 171 6.32 11.59 -10.08
N GLU A 172 6.68 12.84 -10.41
CA GLU A 172 7.99 13.17 -10.97
C GLU A 172 9.12 12.85 -9.98
N GLU A 173 9.00 13.29 -8.72
CA GLU A 173 9.96 13.00 -7.66
C GLU A 173 10.21 11.50 -7.46
N ASP A 174 9.15 10.71 -7.46
CA ASP A 174 9.26 9.27 -7.26
C ASP A 174 9.83 8.54 -8.48
N LEU A 175 9.54 8.98 -9.70
CA LEU A 175 10.16 8.42 -10.90
C LEU A 175 11.66 8.73 -10.95
N ASP A 176 12.06 9.95 -10.62
CA ASP A 176 13.47 10.34 -10.54
C ASP A 176 14.21 9.49 -9.49
N ALA A 177 13.63 9.35 -8.30
CA ALA A 177 14.19 8.52 -7.25
C ALA A 177 14.26 7.03 -7.66
N ALA A 178 13.21 6.49 -8.29
CA ALA A 178 13.19 5.12 -8.81
C ALA A 178 14.30 4.89 -9.84
N SER A 179 14.49 5.83 -10.77
CA SER A 179 15.56 5.79 -11.75
C SER A 179 16.94 5.71 -11.08
N GLY A 180 17.17 6.52 -10.04
CA GLY A 180 18.42 6.50 -9.27
C GLY A 180 18.67 5.15 -8.58
N PHE A 181 17.66 4.60 -7.90
CA PHE A 181 17.77 3.32 -7.20
C PHE A 181 17.94 2.11 -8.12
N LEU A 182 17.31 2.12 -9.29
CA LEU A 182 17.34 1.01 -10.25
C LEU A 182 18.49 1.11 -11.25
N ASN A 183 19.23 2.21 -11.25
CA ASN A 183 20.34 2.41 -12.18
C ASN A 183 21.42 1.31 -12.02
N GLY A 184 21.79 0.71 -13.13
CA GLY A 184 22.79 -0.38 -13.16
C GLY A 184 22.29 -1.72 -12.65
N LEU A 185 21.04 -1.85 -12.21
CA LEU A 185 20.45 -3.12 -11.85
C LEU A 185 19.86 -3.80 -13.09
N SER A 186 20.09 -5.10 -13.22
CA SER A 186 19.39 -5.91 -14.21
C SER A 186 17.96 -6.18 -13.76
N ALA A 187 17.01 -6.26 -14.69
CA ALA A 187 15.68 -6.77 -14.38
C ALA A 187 15.79 -8.25 -13.94
N ASP A 188 15.12 -8.60 -12.84
CA ASP A 188 15.10 -9.99 -12.36
C ASP A 188 14.35 -10.90 -13.32
N SER A 189 13.31 -10.39 -13.93
CA SER A 189 12.53 -11.07 -14.96
C SER A 189 11.64 -10.07 -15.69
N PHE A 190 10.99 -10.52 -16.75
CA PHE A 190 10.00 -9.74 -17.51
C PHE A 190 8.84 -9.20 -16.65
N TYR A 191 8.54 -9.85 -15.53
CA TYR A 191 7.37 -9.53 -14.70
C TYR A 191 7.65 -8.46 -13.64
N TYR A 192 8.89 -8.02 -13.47
CA TYR A 192 9.27 -7.02 -12.48
C TYR A 192 9.62 -5.67 -13.12
N VAL A 193 9.51 -4.61 -12.33
CA VAL A 193 9.89 -3.28 -12.78
C VAL A 193 11.37 -3.27 -13.19
N SER A 194 11.61 -2.86 -14.43
CA SER A 194 12.96 -2.71 -14.97
C SER A 194 13.40 -1.24 -14.97
N PRO A 195 14.70 -0.95 -15.02
CA PRO A 195 15.17 0.43 -15.19
C PRO A 195 14.55 1.11 -16.42
N ALA A 196 14.32 0.38 -17.50
CA ALA A 196 13.69 0.91 -18.72
C ALA A 196 12.21 1.28 -18.51
N ALA A 197 11.49 0.58 -17.63
CA ALA A 197 10.08 0.90 -17.33
C ALA A 197 9.92 2.25 -16.61
N VAL A 198 10.97 2.73 -15.92
CA VAL A 198 10.92 4.01 -15.19
C VAL A 198 11.14 5.21 -16.12
N THR A 199 11.82 4.99 -17.26
CA THR A 199 12.16 6.04 -18.23
C THR A 199 11.22 6.10 -19.43
N ALA A 200 10.29 5.14 -19.53
CA ALA A 200 9.28 5.09 -20.60
C ALA A 200 8.06 5.95 -20.29
#